data_9972e3881648e53e3120c4907a5d9379
#
_entry.id   9972e3881648e53e3120c4907a5d9379
#
_cell.length_a   1.000
_cell.length_b   1.000
_cell.length_c   1.000
_cell.angle_alpha   90.00
_cell.angle_beta   90.00
_cell.angle_gamma   90.00
#
_symmetry.space_group_name_H-M   'P 1'
#
loop_
_entity.id
_entity.type
_entity.pdbx_description
1 polymer ?
#
loop_
_entity_poly.entity_id
_entity_poly.type
_entity_poly.pdbx_seq_one_letter_code
_entity_poly.pdbx_strand_id
1 'polypeptide(L)'
;MSDLFESPAFNPSQRKRLRDELAKALERVATDGSPKDWRDVYIPPSHLQALDPQRMVVEGMRGAGKSFWTGVLTNSEFRKQLEVQDIGIDLKKSLQSIQQSYRIGLDAGTNETNFPKPNELANLLALPGVNAETIWMVAILRLFPPDTELGMPESTDRYDTWTAPVAWAGLNPARLSNGVAFLDQRLATARQTALVVIDAIDRASHDLSQVSAMGAGLLRVLLELRFAKGLRVKAFFREDVLSRSSPSVVDASKLLNNKVVLKWDQNELYSLAFSRIAQQSTYFRERFKNIAGFSWKRDSAQRYVCEKINDIDIQKYLWCALVGNYMGKTATKGHSYPYIFNHLSDGLGRVAPRIFLVALKEALAATVHQYAEKTTHVIHHEAIKDGVRAASDNRVVQLRDEYAWIDPALHCIRAQKETVPMDWSTLKSIWFANNAAVLNEIESMRQRALIPWKINSDPVIQIEILRSTLNEIGVIKVKIKSNEERIEIPDIFRLAYQIGRKGGIATNKK
;
A
#
# COMPACT_ATOMS: atom_id res chain seq x y z
N MET A 1 22.75 -19.61 -22.51
CA MET A 1 22.99 -18.45 -21.61
C MET A 1 23.21 -18.86 -20.15
N SER A 2 23.45 -20.13 -19.86
CA SER A 2 23.63 -20.64 -18.47
C SER A 2 25.02 -20.45 -17.88
N ASP A 3 26.01 -20.01 -18.62
CA ASP A 3 27.46 -20.02 -18.21
C ASP A 3 28.08 -18.63 -18.06
N LEU A 4 27.29 -17.55 -18.06
CA LEU A 4 27.85 -16.21 -18.08
C LEU A 4 28.20 -15.62 -16.71
N PHE A 5 27.73 -16.20 -15.60
CA PHE A 5 28.02 -15.63 -14.29
C PHE A 5 28.26 -16.73 -13.24
N GLU A 6 29.49 -17.14 -13.03
CA GLU A 6 29.84 -17.80 -11.76
C GLU A 6 29.55 -16.83 -10.62
N SER A 7 28.63 -17.23 -9.73
CA SER A 7 28.32 -16.42 -8.55
C SER A 7 29.57 -16.26 -7.69
N PRO A 8 29.98 -15.05 -7.32
CA PRO A 8 31.20 -14.86 -6.56
C PRO A 8 31.11 -15.59 -5.22
N ALA A 9 32.08 -16.48 -5.01
CA ALA A 9 32.20 -17.14 -3.71
C ALA A 9 32.63 -16.12 -2.65
N PHE A 10 31.98 -16.14 -1.49
CA PHE A 10 32.32 -15.31 -0.34
C PHE A 10 33.01 -16.18 0.72
N ASN A 11 34.16 -15.74 1.23
CA ASN A 11 34.75 -16.35 2.41
C ASN A 11 33.94 -16.02 3.69
N PRO A 12 34.17 -16.69 4.83
CA PRO A 12 33.37 -16.48 6.04
C PRO A 12 33.33 -15.03 6.55
N SER A 13 34.47 -14.32 6.51
CA SER A 13 34.55 -12.92 6.97
C SER A 13 33.78 -11.97 6.04
N GLN A 14 33.82 -12.21 4.74
CA GLN A 14 33.06 -11.46 3.75
C GLN A 14 31.56 -11.68 3.90
N ARG A 15 31.13 -12.92 4.15
CA ARG A 15 29.70 -13.21 4.43
C ARG A 15 29.22 -12.50 5.69
N LYS A 16 30.00 -12.54 6.77
CA LYS A 16 29.68 -11.84 8.01
C LYS A 16 29.52 -10.35 7.79
N ARG A 17 30.51 -9.72 7.13
CA ARG A 17 30.47 -8.29 6.82
C ARG A 17 29.24 -7.92 5.99
N LEU A 18 28.93 -8.68 4.94
CA LEU A 18 27.73 -8.43 4.13
C LEU A 18 26.45 -8.56 4.97
N ARG A 19 26.34 -9.58 5.81
CA ARG A 19 25.18 -9.75 6.70
C ARG A 19 24.97 -8.53 7.59
N ASP A 20 26.02 -8.01 8.21
CA ASP A 20 25.98 -6.87 9.10
C ASP A 20 25.54 -5.59 8.34
N GLU A 21 26.07 -5.38 7.12
CA GLU A 21 25.73 -4.23 6.30
C GLU A 21 24.29 -4.34 5.72
N LEU A 22 23.84 -5.53 5.31
CA LEU A 22 22.49 -5.79 4.84
C LEU A 22 21.46 -5.61 6.00
N ALA A 23 21.77 -6.06 7.20
CA ALA A 23 20.92 -5.88 8.36
C ALA A 23 20.63 -4.39 8.58
N LYS A 24 21.67 -3.55 8.60
CA LYS A 24 21.53 -2.08 8.74
C LYS A 24 20.70 -1.47 7.62
N ALA A 25 20.84 -1.95 6.39
CA ALA A 25 20.07 -1.45 5.24
C ALA A 25 18.58 -1.81 5.35
N LEU A 26 18.26 -2.98 5.89
CA LEU A 26 16.88 -3.49 6.02
C LEU A 26 16.19 -3.05 7.32
N GLU A 27 16.91 -2.57 8.34
CA GLU A 27 16.31 -1.99 9.55
C GLU A 27 15.47 -0.73 9.28
N ARG A 28 15.83 0.06 8.28
CA ARG A 28 15.14 1.29 7.91
C ARG A 28 13.85 1.06 7.10
N VAL A 29 13.10 0.02 7.39
CA VAL A 29 11.76 -0.14 6.80
C VAL A 29 10.88 0.97 7.39
N ALA A 30 10.42 1.91 6.56
CA ALA A 30 9.59 3.03 7.00
C ALA A 30 8.35 2.52 7.75
N THR A 31 8.27 2.82 9.04
CA THR A 31 7.12 2.46 9.89
C THR A 31 5.96 3.43 9.68
N ASP A 32 6.27 4.70 9.38
CA ASP A 32 5.34 5.83 9.44
C ASP A 32 4.79 6.25 8.06
N GLY A 33 5.09 5.47 7.01
CA GLY A 33 4.60 5.74 5.66
C GLY A 33 5.36 6.82 4.88
N SER A 34 5.83 7.89 5.48
CA SER A 34 6.58 8.96 4.79
C SER A 34 8.09 8.72 4.82
N PRO A 35 8.84 9.01 3.74
CA PRO A 35 10.30 8.92 3.75
C PRO A 35 10.90 9.99 4.66
N LYS A 36 11.91 9.61 5.46
CA LYS A 36 12.66 10.55 6.32
C LYS A 36 13.86 11.14 5.61
N ASP A 37 14.38 10.45 4.61
CA ASP A 37 15.58 10.82 3.87
C ASP A 37 15.34 10.51 2.38
N TRP A 38 15.79 11.39 1.49
CA TRP A 38 15.71 11.17 0.06
C TRP A 38 16.45 9.90 -0.40
N ARG A 39 17.46 9.49 0.33
CA ARG A 39 18.19 8.24 0.07
C ARG A 39 17.31 6.98 0.21
N ASP A 40 16.21 7.08 0.91
CA ASP A 40 15.24 5.97 1.06
C ASP A 40 14.24 5.91 -0.12
N VAL A 41 14.24 6.92 -1.00
CA VAL A 41 13.30 7.01 -2.12
C VAL A 41 13.83 6.23 -3.32
N TYR A 42 13.17 5.13 -3.64
CA TYR A 42 13.29 4.43 -4.92
C TYR A 42 12.03 4.70 -5.74
N ILE A 43 12.18 5.08 -7.00
CA ILE A 43 11.07 5.41 -7.89
C ILE A 43 10.90 4.26 -8.89
N PRO A 44 9.91 3.36 -8.70
CA PRO A 44 9.61 2.34 -9.70
C PRO A 44 9.12 3.00 -11.00
N PRO A 45 9.48 2.49 -12.17
CA PRO A 45 8.94 2.98 -13.45
C PRO A 45 7.41 2.99 -13.49
N SER A 46 6.76 1.97 -12.91
CA SER A 46 5.30 1.87 -12.81
C SER A 46 4.65 2.98 -11.99
N HIS A 47 5.39 3.65 -11.09
CA HIS A 47 4.87 4.69 -10.20
C HIS A 47 5.07 6.11 -10.73
N LEU A 48 5.80 6.31 -11.80
CA LEU A 48 6.08 7.67 -12.33
C LEU A 48 4.80 8.49 -12.56
N GLN A 49 3.77 7.87 -13.13
CA GLN A 49 2.49 8.53 -13.34
C GLN A 49 1.77 8.93 -12.05
N ALA A 50 2.04 8.22 -10.94
CA ALA A 50 1.46 8.57 -9.64
C ALA A 50 2.06 9.86 -9.07
N LEU A 51 3.23 10.27 -9.52
CA LEU A 51 3.87 11.52 -9.13
C LEU A 51 3.35 12.74 -9.90
N ASP A 52 2.65 12.53 -11.03
CA ASP A 52 2.10 13.63 -11.82
C ASP A 52 0.92 14.30 -11.08
N PRO A 53 1.01 15.59 -10.73
CA PRO A 53 -0.06 16.33 -10.08
C PRO A 53 -1.38 16.35 -10.85
N GLN A 54 -1.32 16.16 -12.17
CA GLN A 54 -2.52 16.13 -13.03
C GLN A 54 -3.28 14.78 -12.93
N ARG A 55 -2.66 13.73 -12.43
CA ARG A 55 -3.32 12.44 -12.16
C ARG A 55 -4.02 12.51 -10.81
N MET A 56 -5.30 12.82 -10.82
CA MET A 56 -6.08 13.14 -9.62
C MET A 56 -6.36 11.91 -8.75
N VAL A 57 -6.51 10.73 -9.34
CA VAL A 57 -6.84 9.49 -8.63
C VAL A 57 -5.68 8.50 -8.73
N VAL A 58 -5.16 8.12 -7.57
CA VAL A 58 -4.16 7.05 -7.42
C VAL A 58 -4.74 5.94 -6.55
N GLU A 59 -4.75 4.73 -7.07
CA GLU A 59 -5.26 3.54 -6.41
C GLU A 59 -4.11 2.63 -5.98
N GLY A 60 -4.26 1.97 -4.85
CA GLY A 60 -3.28 0.97 -4.45
C GLY A 60 -3.70 0.18 -3.22
N MET A 61 -3.24 -1.07 -3.15
CA MET A 61 -3.43 -1.92 -1.97
C MET A 61 -2.78 -1.30 -0.71
N ARG A 62 -3.11 -1.82 0.48
CA ARG A 62 -2.39 -1.44 1.70
C ARG A 62 -0.91 -1.80 1.58
N GLY A 63 -0.05 -0.86 1.97
CA GLY A 63 1.40 -1.03 1.89
C GLY A 63 2.00 -0.84 0.50
N ALA A 64 1.21 -0.47 -0.53
CA ALA A 64 1.72 -0.16 -1.87
C ALA A 64 2.56 1.12 -1.95
N GLY A 65 2.53 1.97 -0.91
CA GLY A 65 3.31 3.20 -0.86
C GLY A 65 2.48 4.49 -1.03
N LYS A 66 1.15 4.44 -0.82
CA LYS A 66 0.29 5.65 -0.91
C LYS A 66 0.79 6.78 -0.02
N SER A 67 0.88 6.55 1.28
CA SER A 67 1.35 7.56 2.25
C SER A 67 2.82 7.95 2.01
N PHE A 68 3.64 7.05 1.46
CA PHE A 68 5.00 7.35 1.05
C PHE A 68 5.02 8.41 -0.05
N TRP A 69 4.24 8.23 -1.12
CA TRP A 69 4.15 9.20 -2.21
C TRP A 69 3.44 10.49 -1.80
N THR A 70 2.45 10.40 -0.89
CA THR A 70 1.88 11.60 -0.26
C THR A 70 2.96 12.43 0.42
N GLY A 71 3.82 11.81 1.24
CA GLY A 71 4.94 12.49 1.90
C GLY A 71 5.95 13.09 0.92
N VAL A 72 6.27 12.37 -0.17
CA VAL A 72 7.17 12.90 -1.21
C VAL A 72 6.56 14.13 -1.92
N LEU A 73 5.29 14.06 -2.31
CA LEU A 73 4.62 15.13 -3.05
C LEU A 73 4.35 16.38 -2.19
N THR A 74 4.13 16.22 -0.89
CA THR A 74 3.86 17.34 0.01
C THR A 74 5.12 17.97 0.61
N ASN A 75 6.27 17.33 0.49
CA ASN A 75 7.55 17.87 0.94
C ASN A 75 8.25 18.63 -0.21
N SER A 76 8.49 19.93 -0.02
CA SER A 76 9.11 20.79 -1.05
C SER A 76 10.52 20.34 -1.43
N GLU A 77 11.32 19.90 -0.46
CA GLU A 77 12.69 19.43 -0.73
C GLU A 77 12.67 18.13 -1.54
N PHE A 78 11.75 17.22 -1.25
CA PHE A 78 11.63 15.98 -2.02
C PHE A 78 11.13 16.24 -3.44
N ARG A 79 10.22 17.22 -3.66
CA ARG A 79 9.82 17.62 -5.00
C ARG A 79 11.00 18.18 -5.79
N LYS A 80 11.82 19.07 -5.20
CA LYS A 80 13.05 19.57 -5.85
C LYS A 80 14.01 18.42 -6.23
N GLN A 81 14.11 17.39 -5.40
CA GLN A 81 14.90 16.22 -5.71
C GLN A 81 14.32 15.37 -6.84
N LEU A 82 12.98 15.31 -6.97
CA LEU A 82 12.31 14.66 -8.11
C LEU A 82 12.63 15.39 -9.42
N GLU A 83 12.61 16.71 -9.43
CA GLU A 83 12.84 17.55 -10.62
C GLU A 83 14.23 17.31 -11.27
N VAL A 84 15.22 16.93 -10.47
CA VAL A 84 16.59 16.65 -10.97
C VAL A 84 16.78 15.19 -11.40
N GLN A 85 15.80 14.31 -11.16
CA GLN A 85 15.83 12.92 -11.60
C GLN A 85 15.47 12.80 -13.10
N ASP A 86 15.80 11.68 -13.71
CA ASP A 86 15.35 11.35 -15.06
C ASP A 86 13.93 10.75 -15.03
N ILE A 87 12.92 11.61 -14.89
CA ILE A 87 11.51 11.24 -14.81
C ILE A 87 10.65 11.74 -15.98
N GLY A 88 11.31 12.21 -17.04
CA GLY A 88 10.65 12.80 -18.21
C GLY A 88 10.34 14.30 -18.05
N ILE A 89 10.40 15.01 -19.17
CA ILE A 89 10.31 16.48 -19.19
C ILE A 89 8.95 17.01 -18.76
N ASP A 90 7.87 16.32 -19.13
CA ASP A 90 6.51 16.77 -18.83
C ASP A 90 6.21 16.65 -17.34
N LEU A 91 6.62 15.55 -16.70
CA LEU A 91 6.47 15.38 -15.27
C LEU A 91 7.32 16.40 -14.49
N LYS A 92 8.55 16.68 -14.93
CA LYS A 92 9.37 17.76 -14.35
C LYS A 92 8.67 19.10 -14.38
N LYS A 93 8.15 19.52 -15.55
CA LYS A 93 7.41 20.78 -15.70
C LYS A 93 6.17 20.82 -14.79
N SER A 94 5.45 19.70 -14.71
CA SER A 94 4.26 19.58 -13.86
C SER A 94 4.61 19.75 -12.38
N LEU A 95 5.69 19.16 -11.90
CA LEU A 95 6.17 19.30 -10.51
C LEU A 95 6.69 20.73 -10.23
N GLN A 96 7.43 21.33 -11.16
CA GLN A 96 7.96 22.70 -11.05
C GLN A 96 6.86 23.75 -10.98
N SER A 97 5.68 23.46 -11.53
CA SER A 97 4.54 24.37 -11.45
C SER A 97 3.96 24.52 -10.04
N ILE A 98 4.28 23.60 -9.10
CA ILE A 98 3.73 23.58 -7.75
C ILE A 98 4.54 24.51 -6.83
N GLN A 99 3.96 25.63 -6.41
CA GLN A 99 4.55 26.53 -5.42
C GLN A 99 4.20 26.12 -3.99
N GLN A 100 2.98 25.64 -3.77
CA GLN A 100 2.46 25.27 -2.46
C GLN A 100 1.93 23.84 -2.48
N SER A 101 2.07 23.12 -1.38
CA SER A 101 1.49 21.78 -1.25
C SER A 101 0.97 21.56 0.15
N TYR A 102 -0.17 20.91 0.22
CA TYR A 102 -0.89 20.62 1.46
C TYR A 102 -1.25 19.15 1.53
N ARG A 103 -1.31 18.62 2.73
CA ARG A 103 -1.76 17.25 3.00
C ARG A 103 -3.06 17.31 3.79
N ILE A 104 -4.05 16.55 3.34
CA ILE A 104 -5.18 16.10 4.14
C ILE A 104 -4.94 14.62 4.43
N GLY A 105 -4.56 14.28 5.66
CA GLY A 105 -4.29 12.91 6.06
C GLY A 105 -5.14 12.54 7.27
N LEU A 106 -5.68 11.33 7.25
CA LEU A 106 -6.49 10.76 8.33
C LEU A 106 -5.65 9.82 9.21
N ASP A 107 -4.31 9.94 9.16
CA ASP A 107 -3.39 9.11 9.92
C ASP A 107 -3.40 9.46 11.41
N ALA A 108 -3.62 8.47 12.27
CA ALA A 108 -3.44 8.62 13.71
C ALA A 108 -1.96 8.95 14.01
N GLY A 109 -1.69 10.14 14.52
CA GLY A 109 -0.33 10.57 14.91
C GLY A 109 0.18 11.85 14.26
N THR A 110 -0.53 12.43 13.30
CA THR A 110 -0.26 13.79 12.87
C THR A 110 -1.00 14.76 13.81
N ASN A 111 -0.28 15.69 14.43
CA ASN A 111 -0.89 16.77 15.24
C ASN A 111 -1.66 17.79 14.37
N GLU A 112 -1.69 17.59 13.06
CA GLU A 112 -2.38 18.44 12.10
C GLU A 112 -3.79 17.91 11.88
N THR A 113 -4.76 18.58 12.49
CA THR A 113 -6.21 18.29 12.35
C THR A 113 -6.78 18.93 11.09
N ASN A 114 -6.21 18.63 9.92
CA ASN A 114 -6.68 19.16 8.65
C ASN A 114 -7.96 18.46 8.13
N PHE A 115 -8.52 17.55 8.96
CA PHE A 115 -9.77 16.84 8.67
C PHE A 115 -10.47 16.43 9.99
N PRO A 116 -11.82 16.35 10.02
CA PRO A 116 -12.56 15.91 11.22
C PRO A 116 -12.19 14.47 11.62
N LYS A 117 -12.15 14.21 12.91
CA LYS A 117 -11.99 12.84 13.43
C LYS A 117 -13.25 11.99 13.14
N PRO A 118 -13.15 10.64 13.14
CA PRO A 118 -14.29 9.79 12.82
C PRO A 118 -15.57 10.07 13.62
N ASN A 119 -15.44 10.33 14.92
CA ASN A 119 -16.62 10.67 15.77
C ASN A 119 -17.19 12.05 15.45
N GLU A 120 -16.35 13.03 15.14
CA GLU A 120 -16.77 14.37 14.71
C GLU A 120 -17.48 14.27 13.34
N LEU A 121 -16.91 13.49 12.41
CA LEU A 121 -17.43 13.32 11.07
C LEU A 121 -18.89 12.80 11.07
N ALA A 122 -19.21 11.82 11.93
CA ALA A 122 -20.56 11.31 12.06
C ALA A 122 -21.57 12.40 12.47
N ASN A 123 -21.17 13.26 13.42
CA ASN A 123 -21.99 14.39 13.87
C ASN A 123 -22.16 15.45 12.78
N LEU A 124 -21.07 15.76 12.06
CA LEU A 124 -21.10 16.75 10.97
C LEU A 124 -21.99 16.29 9.81
N LEU A 125 -21.95 15.02 9.44
CA LEU A 125 -22.82 14.46 8.41
C LEU A 125 -24.32 14.45 8.79
N ALA A 126 -24.65 14.57 10.07
CA ALA A 126 -26.01 14.70 10.54
C ALA A 126 -26.55 16.14 10.50
N LEU A 127 -25.71 17.14 10.22
CA LEU A 127 -26.13 18.54 10.14
C LEU A 127 -26.98 18.80 8.88
N PRO A 128 -27.97 19.72 8.94
CA PRO A 128 -28.82 20.04 7.80
C PRO A 128 -28.03 20.49 6.57
N GLY A 129 -28.32 19.90 5.42
CA GLY A 129 -27.70 20.23 4.13
C GLY A 129 -26.24 19.79 3.96
N VAL A 130 -25.65 19.14 4.96
CA VAL A 130 -24.27 18.66 4.92
C VAL A 130 -24.22 17.26 4.29
N ASN A 131 -23.29 17.10 3.37
CA ASN A 131 -22.93 15.84 2.76
C ASN A 131 -21.40 15.68 2.71
N ALA A 132 -20.92 14.55 2.18
CA ALA A 132 -19.49 14.30 2.10
C ALA A 132 -18.72 15.33 1.24
N GLU A 133 -19.34 15.84 0.17
CA GLU A 133 -18.75 16.87 -0.69
C GLU A 133 -18.54 18.19 0.07
N THR A 134 -19.56 18.57 0.87
CA THR A 134 -19.50 19.76 1.74
C THR A 134 -18.26 19.70 2.66
N ILE A 135 -18.05 18.54 3.30
CA ILE A 135 -16.92 18.36 4.23
C ILE A 135 -15.58 18.44 3.51
N TRP A 136 -15.45 17.81 2.33
CA TRP A 136 -14.21 17.89 1.54
C TRP A 136 -13.91 19.30 1.06
N MET A 137 -14.90 20.03 0.58
CA MET A 137 -14.73 21.42 0.13
C MET A 137 -14.32 22.34 1.28
N VAL A 138 -14.95 22.22 2.45
CA VAL A 138 -14.56 22.96 3.65
C VAL A 138 -13.13 22.62 4.06
N ALA A 139 -12.77 21.33 4.05
CA ALA A 139 -11.41 20.90 4.39
C ALA A 139 -10.36 21.48 3.43
N ILE A 140 -10.66 21.54 2.14
CA ILE A 140 -9.77 22.14 1.15
C ILE A 140 -9.65 23.66 1.38
N LEU A 141 -10.76 24.38 1.56
CA LEU A 141 -10.73 25.84 1.77
C LEU A 141 -9.95 26.23 3.02
N ARG A 142 -10.06 25.47 4.10
CA ARG A 142 -9.37 25.72 5.36
C ARG A 142 -7.84 25.55 5.31
N LEU A 143 -7.29 24.98 4.24
CA LEU A 143 -5.84 24.93 4.02
C LEU A 143 -5.25 26.27 3.58
N PHE A 144 -6.09 27.19 3.16
CA PHE A 144 -5.70 28.50 2.63
C PHE A 144 -6.10 29.63 3.59
N PRO A 145 -5.48 30.81 3.47
CA PRO A 145 -5.90 31.97 4.22
C PRO A 145 -7.39 32.26 4.04
N PRO A 146 -8.11 32.59 5.11
CA PRO A 146 -9.55 32.85 5.05
C PRO A 146 -9.89 33.93 4.02
N ASP A 147 -10.96 33.66 3.28
CA ASP A 147 -11.55 34.63 2.39
C ASP A 147 -12.71 35.32 3.11
N THR A 148 -12.53 36.58 3.46
CA THR A 148 -13.53 37.37 4.19
C THR A 148 -14.80 37.61 3.40
N GLU A 149 -14.73 37.64 2.05
CA GLU A 149 -15.89 37.82 1.19
C GLU A 149 -16.73 36.55 1.10
N LEU A 150 -16.12 35.38 1.25
CA LEU A 150 -16.83 34.11 1.31
C LEU A 150 -17.77 34.06 2.51
N GLY A 151 -17.35 34.64 3.62
CA GLY A 151 -18.14 34.69 4.85
C GLY A 151 -18.30 33.34 5.55
N MET A 152 -17.42 32.38 5.27
CA MET A 152 -17.33 31.12 6.03
C MET A 152 -16.81 31.44 7.43
N PRO A 153 -17.53 31.08 8.51
CA PRO A 153 -17.09 31.41 9.85
C PRO A 153 -15.90 30.56 10.26
N GLU A 154 -14.97 31.17 10.98
CA GLU A 154 -14.00 30.43 11.77
C GLU A 154 -14.64 29.99 13.08
N SER A 155 -14.30 28.80 13.57
CA SER A 155 -14.75 28.39 14.89
C SER A 155 -13.98 29.14 15.97
N THR A 156 -14.71 29.71 16.91
CA THR A 156 -14.15 30.32 18.13
C THR A 156 -13.86 29.29 19.21
N ASP A 157 -14.40 28.08 19.07
CA ASP A 157 -14.17 26.97 19.99
C ASP A 157 -12.93 26.17 19.55
N ARG A 158 -11.87 26.20 20.37
CA ARG A 158 -10.64 25.44 20.10
C ARG A 158 -10.82 23.92 20.17
N TYR A 159 -11.90 23.44 20.77
CA TYR A 159 -12.22 22.01 20.91
C TYR A 159 -13.17 21.51 19.82
N ASP A 160 -13.94 22.42 19.21
CA ASP A 160 -14.81 22.14 18.07
C ASP A 160 -14.49 23.12 16.94
N THR A 161 -13.55 22.74 16.12
CA THR A 161 -13.10 23.60 15.01
C THR A 161 -13.86 23.38 13.72
N TRP A 162 -14.77 22.39 13.65
CA TRP A 162 -15.41 21.95 12.43
C TRP A 162 -16.90 22.29 12.33
N THR A 163 -17.64 22.29 13.44
CA THR A 163 -19.11 22.43 13.41
C THR A 163 -19.57 23.73 12.78
N ALA A 164 -18.99 24.88 13.16
CA ALA A 164 -19.42 26.17 12.65
C ALA A 164 -19.20 26.32 11.14
N PRO A 165 -18.00 26.09 10.56
CA PRO A 165 -17.78 26.22 9.12
C PRO A 165 -18.55 25.18 8.30
N VAL A 166 -18.71 23.95 8.80
CA VAL A 166 -19.46 22.90 8.10
C VAL A 166 -20.96 23.15 8.10
N ALA A 167 -21.53 23.60 9.25
CA ALA A 167 -22.95 23.97 9.34
C ALA A 167 -23.28 25.14 8.39
N TRP A 168 -22.41 26.16 8.36
CA TRP A 168 -22.55 27.26 7.42
C TRP A 168 -22.53 26.77 5.97
N ALA A 169 -21.59 25.89 5.64
CA ALA A 169 -21.44 25.35 4.29
C ALA A 169 -22.66 24.52 3.86
N GLY A 170 -23.26 23.74 4.77
CA GLY A 170 -24.50 23.01 4.50
C GLY A 170 -25.68 23.91 4.15
N LEU A 171 -25.76 25.11 4.77
CA LEU A 171 -26.78 26.10 4.51
C LEU A 171 -26.46 27.00 3.28
N ASN A 172 -25.21 27.02 2.80
CA ASN A 172 -24.75 27.89 1.73
C ASN A 172 -24.00 27.12 0.62
N PRO A 173 -24.57 26.06 0.02
CA PRO A 173 -23.85 25.18 -0.91
C PRO A 173 -23.33 25.93 -2.16
N ALA A 174 -24.10 26.89 -2.70
CA ALA A 174 -23.68 27.69 -3.85
C ALA A 174 -22.47 28.61 -3.51
N ARG A 175 -22.46 29.21 -2.32
CA ARG A 175 -21.32 30.02 -1.87
C ARG A 175 -20.08 29.18 -1.65
N LEU A 176 -20.25 27.98 -1.13
CA LEU A 176 -19.15 27.02 -0.90
C LEU A 176 -18.49 26.64 -2.23
N SER A 177 -19.27 26.22 -3.24
CA SER A 177 -18.74 25.85 -4.56
C SER A 177 -18.08 27.04 -5.25
N ASN A 178 -18.71 28.23 -5.21
CA ASN A 178 -18.12 29.47 -5.74
C ASN A 178 -16.82 29.85 -5.00
N GLY A 179 -16.73 29.63 -3.69
CA GLY A 179 -15.52 29.86 -2.91
C GLY A 179 -14.34 29.00 -3.37
N VAL A 180 -14.58 27.72 -3.66
CA VAL A 180 -13.54 26.84 -4.22
C VAL A 180 -13.14 27.29 -5.64
N ALA A 181 -14.10 27.66 -6.49
CA ALA A 181 -13.83 28.17 -7.83
C ALA A 181 -13.06 29.50 -7.80
N PHE A 182 -13.39 30.40 -6.87
CA PHE A 182 -12.68 31.65 -6.67
C PHE A 182 -11.25 31.44 -6.17
N LEU A 183 -11.04 30.49 -5.26
CA LEU A 183 -9.69 30.09 -4.84
C LEU A 183 -8.85 29.65 -6.04
N ASP A 184 -9.38 28.78 -6.90
CA ASP A 184 -8.69 28.35 -8.12
C ASP A 184 -8.33 29.55 -9.02
N GLN A 185 -9.29 30.42 -9.26
CA GLN A 185 -9.08 31.61 -10.09
C GLN A 185 -8.02 32.55 -9.49
N ARG A 186 -8.06 32.78 -8.17
CA ARG A 186 -7.08 33.61 -7.45
C ARG A 186 -5.66 33.05 -7.61
N LEU A 187 -5.48 31.75 -7.41
CA LEU A 187 -4.20 31.07 -7.60
C LEU A 187 -3.73 31.15 -9.06
N ALA A 188 -4.62 30.88 -10.02
CA ALA A 188 -4.29 30.97 -11.45
C ALA A 188 -3.90 32.38 -11.88
N THR A 189 -4.61 33.40 -11.41
CA THR A 189 -4.30 34.84 -11.68
C THR A 189 -2.93 35.21 -11.11
N ALA A 190 -2.60 34.74 -9.92
CA ALA A 190 -1.29 34.91 -9.29
C ALA A 190 -0.19 34.03 -9.95
N ARG A 191 -0.51 33.25 -10.98
CA ARG A 191 0.38 32.26 -11.61
C ARG A 191 0.96 31.25 -10.60
N GLN A 192 0.17 30.91 -9.60
CA GLN A 192 0.50 29.93 -8.57
C GLN A 192 -0.29 28.66 -8.79
N THR A 193 0.33 27.52 -8.48
CA THR A 193 -0.35 26.22 -8.41
C THR A 193 -0.18 25.65 -7.02
N ALA A 194 -1.29 25.36 -6.37
CA ALA A 194 -1.32 24.66 -5.09
C ALA A 194 -1.73 23.19 -5.31
N LEU A 195 -1.00 22.27 -4.71
CA LEU A 195 -1.29 20.85 -4.72
C LEU A 195 -1.86 20.42 -3.37
N VAL A 196 -3.08 19.92 -3.33
CA VAL A 196 -3.68 19.28 -2.16
C VAL A 196 -3.64 17.78 -2.38
N VAL A 197 -2.99 17.07 -1.48
CA VAL A 197 -2.89 15.60 -1.51
C VAL A 197 -3.71 15.01 -0.38
N ILE A 198 -4.66 14.13 -0.73
CA ILE A 198 -5.58 13.48 0.21
C ILE A 198 -5.21 12.00 0.33
N ASP A 199 -5.02 11.54 1.56
CA ASP A 199 -4.61 10.16 1.87
C ASP A 199 -5.43 9.58 3.03
N ALA A 200 -5.40 8.26 3.18
CA ALA A 200 -6.00 7.52 4.28
C ALA A 200 -7.54 7.69 4.43
N ILE A 201 -8.26 7.81 3.32
CA ILE A 201 -9.74 7.97 3.27
C ILE A 201 -10.45 6.82 3.99
N ASP A 202 -9.86 5.62 3.98
CA ASP A 202 -10.35 4.43 4.70
C ASP A 202 -10.41 4.59 6.22
N ARG A 203 -9.80 5.63 6.78
CA ARG A 203 -9.83 5.96 8.21
C ARG A 203 -10.87 7.03 8.57
N ALA A 204 -11.63 7.52 7.60
CA ALA A 204 -12.64 8.55 7.82
C ALA A 204 -13.76 8.09 8.78
N SER A 205 -14.07 6.80 8.80
CA SER A 205 -15.09 6.22 9.68
C SER A 205 -14.79 4.77 10.01
N HIS A 206 -15.42 4.27 11.07
CA HIS A 206 -15.52 2.85 11.40
C HIS A 206 -16.69 2.16 10.69
N ASP A 207 -17.52 2.90 9.97
CA ASP A 207 -18.64 2.39 9.17
C ASP A 207 -18.25 2.41 7.69
N LEU A 208 -18.32 1.23 7.04
CA LEU A 208 -17.99 1.06 5.63
C LEU A 208 -18.88 1.89 4.70
N SER A 209 -20.16 2.08 5.06
CA SER A 209 -21.08 2.89 4.28
C SER A 209 -20.68 4.37 4.30
N GLN A 210 -20.24 4.87 5.46
CA GLN A 210 -19.72 6.22 5.60
C GLN A 210 -18.39 6.41 4.88
N VAL A 211 -17.46 5.44 4.97
CA VAL A 211 -16.22 5.48 4.19
C VAL A 211 -16.51 5.52 2.70
N SER A 212 -17.46 4.71 2.22
CA SER A 212 -17.88 4.71 0.81
C SER A 212 -18.53 6.03 0.41
N ALA A 213 -19.38 6.61 1.25
CA ALA A 213 -20.00 7.93 1.03
C ALA A 213 -18.95 9.05 0.97
N MET A 214 -17.96 9.03 1.88
CA MET A 214 -16.85 9.98 1.88
C MET A 214 -16.00 9.85 0.61
N GLY A 215 -15.69 8.62 0.20
CA GLY A 215 -14.98 8.36 -1.06
C GLY A 215 -15.76 8.85 -2.29
N ALA A 216 -17.07 8.62 -2.33
CA ALA A 216 -17.94 9.09 -3.40
C ALA A 216 -18.01 10.63 -3.45
N GLY A 217 -18.17 11.29 -2.30
CA GLY A 217 -18.14 12.75 -2.20
C GLY A 217 -16.80 13.32 -2.69
N LEU A 218 -15.68 12.70 -2.30
CA LEU A 218 -14.38 13.12 -2.81
C LEU A 218 -14.27 12.96 -4.34
N LEU A 219 -14.75 11.86 -4.90
CA LEU A 219 -14.75 11.69 -6.37
C LEU A 219 -15.57 12.78 -7.07
N ARG A 220 -16.71 13.24 -6.51
CA ARG A 220 -17.50 14.34 -7.08
C ARG A 220 -16.74 15.68 -7.01
N VAL A 221 -16.10 15.96 -5.87
CA VAL A 221 -15.22 17.15 -5.74
C VAL A 221 -14.08 17.10 -6.76
N LEU A 222 -13.44 15.95 -6.97
CA LEU A 222 -12.41 15.79 -7.99
C LEU A 222 -12.96 16.00 -9.42
N LEU A 223 -14.18 15.56 -9.71
CA LEU A 223 -14.85 15.81 -11.00
C LEU A 223 -15.10 17.30 -11.23
N GLU A 224 -15.52 18.03 -10.22
CA GLU A 224 -15.72 19.49 -10.27
C GLU A 224 -14.39 20.21 -10.54
N LEU A 225 -13.34 19.80 -9.86
CA LEU A 225 -12.01 20.42 -9.94
C LEU A 225 -11.14 19.93 -11.11
N ARG A 226 -11.63 19.03 -11.97
CA ARG A 226 -10.80 18.44 -13.03
C ARG A 226 -10.21 19.45 -14.03
N PHE A 227 -10.85 20.61 -14.18
CA PHE A 227 -10.40 21.69 -15.06
C PHE A 227 -9.76 22.86 -14.31
N ALA A 228 -9.63 22.77 -13.00
CA ALA A 228 -8.97 23.78 -12.19
C ALA A 228 -7.53 24.01 -12.67
N LYS A 229 -7.07 25.26 -12.64
CA LYS A 229 -5.76 25.68 -13.16
C LYS A 229 -4.76 25.96 -12.05
N GLY A 230 -5.20 26.64 -11.00
CA GLY A 230 -4.38 26.99 -9.84
C GLY A 230 -4.47 25.99 -8.70
N LEU A 231 -5.60 25.30 -8.55
CA LEU A 231 -5.82 24.30 -7.51
C LEU A 231 -5.77 22.88 -8.08
N ARG A 232 -4.79 22.09 -7.66
CA ARG A 232 -4.68 20.69 -8.01
C ARG A 232 -5.01 19.83 -6.81
N VAL A 233 -5.96 18.91 -6.95
CA VAL A 233 -6.33 17.97 -5.88
C VAL A 233 -6.03 16.55 -6.33
N LYS A 234 -5.28 15.81 -5.53
CA LYS A 234 -4.87 14.43 -5.79
C LYS A 234 -5.27 13.55 -4.62
N ALA A 235 -5.94 12.46 -4.88
CA ALA A 235 -6.41 11.54 -3.86
C ALA A 235 -5.82 10.14 -4.03
N PHE A 236 -5.33 9.58 -2.93
CA PHE A 236 -4.84 8.21 -2.84
C PHE A 236 -5.91 7.31 -2.22
N PHE A 237 -6.47 6.44 -3.03
CA PHE A 237 -7.52 5.51 -2.62
C PHE A 237 -6.97 4.11 -2.37
N ARG A 238 -7.57 3.40 -1.41
CA ARG A 238 -7.50 1.95 -1.38
C ARG A 238 -8.43 1.38 -2.47
N GLU A 239 -8.04 0.24 -3.02
CA GLU A 239 -8.79 -0.43 -4.11
C GLU A 239 -10.24 -0.73 -3.70
N ASP A 240 -10.45 -1.28 -2.50
CA ASP A 240 -11.77 -1.62 -1.98
C ASP A 240 -12.63 -0.38 -1.67
N VAL A 241 -12.03 0.73 -1.24
CA VAL A 241 -12.76 2.00 -1.05
C VAL A 241 -13.18 2.58 -2.40
N LEU A 242 -12.27 2.60 -3.37
CA LEU A 242 -12.55 3.15 -4.69
C LEU A 242 -13.63 2.33 -5.42
N SER A 243 -13.54 1.00 -5.38
CA SER A 243 -14.51 0.10 -6.02
C SER A 243 -15.92 0.25 -5.44
N ARG A 244 -16.05 0.50 -4.14
CA ARG A 244 -17.35 0.72 -3.46
C ARG A 244 -17.89 2.13 -3.64
N SER A 245 -17.02 3.13 -3.74
CA SER A 245 -17.42 4.54 -3.86
C SER A 245 -17.83 4.92 -5.28
N SER A 246 -17.13 4.41 -6.28
CA SER A 246 -17.28 4.84 -7.68
C SER A 246 -18.64 4.51 -8.31
N PRO A 247 -19.34 3.40 -8.01
CA PRO A 247 -20.64 3.11 -8.63
C PRO A 247 -21.73 4.13 -8.32
N SER A 248 -21.61 4.88 -7.22
CA SER A 248 -22.59 5.91 -6.81
C SER A 248 -22.29 7.30 -7.41
N VAL A 249 -21.26 7.41 -8.26
CA VAL A 249 -20.80 8.71 -8.82
C VAL A 249 -21.02 8.72 -10.33
N VAL A 250 -21.93 9.59 -10.76
CA VAL A 250 -22.14 9.84 -12.20
C VAL A 250 -20.86 10.40 -12.80
N ASP A 251 -20.50 9.96 -14.00
CA ASP A 251 -19.28 10.39 -14.69
C ASP A 251 -17.94 10.01 -14.01
N ALA A 252 -17.94 9.13 -13.00
CA ALA A 252 -16.71 8.64 -12.37
C ALA A 252 -15.68 8.12 -13.39
N SER A 253 -16.14 7.57 -14.52
CA SER A 253 -15.28 7.07 -15.61
C SER A 253 -14.32 8.14 -16.13
N LYS A 254 -14.69 9.43 -16.11
CA LYS A 254 -13.84 10.56 -16.53
C LYS A 254 -12.57 10.71 -15.68
N LEU A 255 -12.62 10.32 -14.41
CA LEU A 255 -11.46 10.24 -13.51
C LEU A 255 -10.78 8.88 -13.57
N LEU A 256 -11.59 7.79 -13.56
CA LEU A 256 -11.08 6.43 -13.42
C LEU A 256 -10.33 5.93 -14.65
N ASN A 257 -10.67 6.42 -15.85
CA ASN A 257 -9.92 6.12 -17.08
C ASN A 257 -8.48 6.66 -17.03
N ASN A 258 -8.22 7.67 -16.20
CA ASN A 258 -6.91 8.28 -15.99
C ASN A 258 -6.32 7.96 -14.62
N LYS A 259 -6.93 7.03 -13.85
CA LYS A 259 -6.39 6.61 -12.57
C LYS A 259 -5.05 5.92 -12.73
N VAL A 260 -4.20 6.07 -11.75
CA VAL A 260 -2.92 5.35 -11.67
C VAL A 260 -3.02 4.29 -10.60
N VAL A 261 -2.54 3.09 -10.88
CA VAL A 261 -2.54 1.99 -9.92
C VAL A 261 -1.11 1.73 -9.45
N LEU A 262 -0.88 1.86 -8.15
CA LEU A 262 0.40 1.52 -7.53
C LEU A 262 0.55 0.00 -7.47
N LYS A 263 1.31 -0.54 -8.40
CA LYS A 263 1.67 -1.96 -8.45
C LYS A 263 3.16 -2.12 -8.25
N TRP A 264 3.54 -3.24 -7.68
CA TRP A 264 4.91 -3.65 -7.54
C TRP A 264 5.07 -5.01 -8.19
N ASP A 265 5.84 -5.09 -9.23
CA ASP A 265 6.24 -6.37 -9.78
C ASP A 265 7.47 -6.94 -9.06
N GLN A 266 7.82 -8.17 -9.38
CA GLN A 266 8.97 -8.83 -8.79
C GLN A 266 10.27 -8.05 -9.02
N ASN A 267 10.44 -7.53 -10.23
CA ASN A 267 11.63 -6.81 -10.64
C ASN A 267 11.78 -5.50 -9.84
N GLU A 268 10.71 -4.73 -9.69
CA GLU A 268 10.70 -3.48 -8.93
C GLU A 268 10.97 -3.70 -7.43
N LEU A 269 10.48 -4.81 -6.86
CA LEU A 269 10.74 -5.16 -5.45
C LEU A 269 12.22 -5.50 -5.21
N TYR A 270 12.84 -6.26 -6.12
CA TYR A 270 14.27 -6.52 -6.03
C TYR A 270 15.09 -5.25 -6.28
N SER A 271 14.70 -4.40 -7.22
CA SER A 271 15.33 -3.09 -7.45
C SER A 271 15.28 -2.21 -6.20
N LEU A 272 14.12 -2.16 -5.52
CA LEU A 272 13.97 -1.47 -4.23
C LEU A 272 14.95 -2.02 -3.18
N ALA A 273 15.00 -3.34 -3.02
CA ALA A 273 15.88 -3.97 -2.04
C ALA A 273 17.36 -3.71 -2.34
N PHE A 274 17.82 -3.92 -3.57
CA PHE A 274 19.19 -3.69 -3.95
C PHE A 274 19.59 -2.21 -3.91
N SER A 275 18.69 -1.31 -4.28
CA SER A 275 18.91 0.14 -4.15
C SER A 275 19.11 0.52 -2.68
N ARG A 276 18.29 0.03 -1.76
CA ARG A 276 18.46 0.26 -0.31
C ARG A 276 19.77 -0.28 0.23
N ILE A 277 20.11 -1.52 -0.14
CA ILE A 277 21.38 -2.13 0.25
C ILE A 277 22.54 -1.28 -0.25
N ALA A 278 22.47 -0.82 -1.49
CA ALA A 278 23.53 0.00 -2.08
C ALA A 278 23.69 1.36 -1.40
N GLN A 279 22.63 1.98 -0.86
CA GLN A 279 22.78 3.22 -0.10
C GLN A 279 23.63 3.02 1.16
N GLN A 280 23.54 1.88 1.82
CA GLN A 280 24.16 1.64 3.12
C GLN A 280 25.48 0.83 3.04
N SER A 281 25.63 -0.03 2.02
CA SER A 281 26.73 -0.97 1.95
C SER A 281 27.76 -0.57 0.89
N THR A 282 28.90 -0.04 1.35
CA THR A 282 30.09 0.20 0.47
C THR A 282 30.64 -1.12 -0.04
N TYR A 283 30.69 -2.14 0.81
CA TYR A 283 31.22 -3.43 0.42
C TYR A 283 30.35 -4.10 -0.67
N PHE A 284 29.04 -4.00 -0.58
CA PHE A 284 28.13 -4.47 -1.63
C PHE A 284 28.41 -3.76 -2.96
N ARG A 285 28.49 -2.42 -2.97
CA ARG A 285 28.79 -1.66 -4.19
C ARG A 285 30.12 -2.04 -4.80
N GLU A 286 31.17 -2.15 -4.00
CA GLU A 286 32.51 -2.51 -4.45
C GLU A 286 32.56 -3.93 -5.00
N ARG A 287 31.88 -4.87 -4.34
CA ARG A 287 31.89 -6.28 -4.73
C ARG A 287 31.20 -6.53 -6.08
N PHE A 288 30.20 -5.75 -6.38
CA PHE A 288 29.34 -5.93 -7.56
C PHE A 288 29.56 -4.85 -8.64
N LYS A 289 30.66 -4.07 -8.57
CA LYS A 289 30.93 -3.01 -9.53
C LYS A 289 31.49 -3.49 -10.91
N ASN A 290 31.98 -4.68 -11.00
CA ASN A 290 32.68 -5.18 -12.19
C ASN A 290 31.86 -6.12 -13.07
N ILE A 291 30.55 -6.02 -13.01
CA ILE A 291 29.63 -6.76 -13.90
C ILE A 291 29.49 -5.94 -15.19
N ALA A 292 29.52 -6.57 -16.35
CA ALA A 292 29.46 -5.91 -17.65
C ALA A 292 28.25 -4.93 -17.73
N GLY A 293 28.54 -3.63 -17.84
CA GLY A 293 27.54 -2.56 -17.92
C GLY A 293 26.79 -2.26 -16.63
N PHE A 294 27.20 -2.81 -15.49
CA PHE A 294 26.63 -2.52 -14.18
C PHE A 294 27.56 -1.64 -13.36
N SER A 295 27.12 -0.49 -12.94
CA SER A 295 27.90 0.40 -12.07
C SER A 295 26.99 1.22 -11.16
N TRP A 296 27.46 1.45 -9.94
CA TRP A 296 26.82 2.37 -9.01
C TRP A 296 27.40 3.77 -9.20
N LYS A 297 26.56 4.72 -9.59
CA LYS A 297 26.93 6.14 -9.74
C LYS A 297 26.22 6.96 -8.66
N ARG A 298 26.77 8.09 -8.26
CA ARG A 298 26.06 9.07 -7.44
C ARG A 298 25.23 9.97 -8.33
N ASP A 299 23.95 10.13 -7.98
CA ASP A 299 23.10 11.13 -8.61
C ASP A 299 23.33 12.52 -7.99
N SER A 300 22.61 13.53 -8.48
CA SER A 300 22.65 14.90 -7.98
C SER A 300 22.27 15.02 -6.50
N ALA A 301 21.45 14.10 -6.00
CA ALA A 301 21.03 14.00 -4.60
C ALA A 301 21.98 13.13 -3.75
N GLN A 302 23.16 12.82 -4.26
CA GLN A 302 24.17 11.98 -3.60
C GLN A 302 23.72 10.55 -3.26
N ARG A 303 22.66 10.04 -3.93
CA ARG A 303 22.24 8.64 -3.83
C ARG A 303 23.09 7.77 -4.76
N TYR A 304 23.27 6.52 -4.37
CA TYR A 304 23.81 5.53 -5.26
C TYR A 304 22.72 4.94 -6.15
N VAL A 305 22.80 5.20 -7.43
CA VAL A 305 21.86 4.71 -8.43
C VAL A 305 22.56 3.84 -9.45
N CYS A 306 21.82 2.90 -10.02
CA CYS A 306 22.28 2.06 -11.12
C CYS A 306 21.20 1.99 -12.18
N GLU A 307 21.52 2.41 -13.39
CA GLU A 307 20.59 2.43 -14.53
C GLU A 307 20.05 1.04 -14.87
N LYS A 308 20.87 0.00 -14.68
CA LYS A 308 20.52 -1.39 -14.98
C LYS A 308 19.98 -2.17 -13.78
N ILE A 309 19.58 -1.51 -12.69
CA ILE A 309 19.05 -2.21 -11.51
C ILE A 309 17.75 -2.95 -11.82
N ASN A 310 17.01 -2.52 -12.83
CA ASN A 310 15.78 -3.16 -13.31
C ASN A 310 16.03 -4.29 -14.33
N ASP A 311 17.29 -4.59 -14.68
CA ASP A 311 17.62 -5.72 -15.54
C ASP A 311 17.50 -7.03 -14.75
N ILE A 312 16.64 -7.94 -15.25
CA ILE A 312 16.33 -9.21 -14.58
C ILE A 312 17.55 -10.12 -14.45
N ASP A 313 18.43 -10.14 -15.43
CA ASP A 313 19.60 -11.02 -15.39
C ASP A 313 20.64 -10.50 -14.39
N ILE A 314 20.80 -9.18 -14.28
CA ILE A 314 21.61 -8.55 -13.25
C ILE A 314 21.02 -8.85 -11.85
N GLN A 315 19.72 -8.72 -11.68
CA GLN A 315 19.06 -9.01 -10.40
C GLN A 315 19.22 -10.48 -10.00
N LYS A 316 19.02 -11.41 -10.94
CA LYS A 316 19.27 -12.84 -10.69
C LYS A 316 20.72 -13.08 -10.29
N TYR A 317 21.67 -12.46 -10.96
CA TYR A 317 23.09 -12.58 -10.59
C TYR A 317 23.35 -12.08 -9.17
N LEU A 318 22.90 -10.87 -8.83
CA LEU A 318 23.03 -10.31 -7.48
C LEU A 318 22.38 -11.21 -6.43
N TRP A 319 21.16 -11.69 -6.72
CA TRP A 319 20.43 -12.55 -5.82
C TRP A 319 21.07 -13.92 -5.63
N CYS A 320 21.48 -14.57 -6.72
CA CYS A 320 22.13 -15.88 -6.67
C CYS A 320 23.49 -15.80 -5.96
N ALA A 321 24.22 -14.70 -6.08
CA ALA A 321 25.42 -14.47 -5.29
C ALA A 321 25.15 -14.40 -3.78
N LEU A 322 24.02 -13.81 -3.37
CA LEU A 322 23.65 -13.68 -1.96
C LEU A 322 23.04 -14.96 -1.37
N VAL A 323 22.26 -15.70 -2.15
CA VAL A 323 21.40 -16.81 -1.67
C VAL A 323 21.75 -18.17 -2.28
N GLY A 324 22.28 -18.18 -3.52
CA GLY A 324 22.41 -19.34 -4.38
C GLY A 324 21.24 -19.50 -5.35
N ASN A 325 21.40 -20.37 -6.34
CA ASN A 325 20.45 -20.51 -7.45
C ASN A 325 19.13 -21.19 -7.03
N TYR A 326 19.16 -22.05 -6.05
CA TYR A 326 18.03 -22.94 -5.72
C TYR A 326 17.66 -22.86 -4.24
N MET A 327 16.41 -23.20 -3.94
CA MET A 327 15.87 -23.33 -2.57
C MET A 327 16.28 -24.66 -1.89
N GLY A 328 17.46 -25.14 -2.22
CA GLY A 328 18.07 -26.38 -1.73
C GLY A 328 19.31 -26.72 -2.55
N LYS A 329 19.74 -27.97 -2.46
CA LYS A 329 20.99 -28.41 -3.14
C LYS A 329 20.85 -28.53 -4.65
N THR A 330 19.65 -28.69 -5.18
CA THR A 330 19.40 -29.00 -6.60
C THR A 330 18.22 -28.22 -7.17
N ALA A 331 18.13 -28.13 -8.49
CA ALA A 331 17.04 -27.48 -9.23
C ALA A 331 15.64 -28.02 -8.91
N THR A 332 15.55 -29.28 -8.45
CA THR A 332 14.26 -29.89 -8.06
C THR A 332 13.59 -29.17 -6.87
N LYS A 333 14.33 -28.37 -6.11
CA LYS A 333 13.81 -27.56 -5.01
C LYS A 333 13.29 -26.20 -5.44
N GLY A 334 13.37 -25.88 -6.73
CA GLY A 334 12.94 -24.61 -7.30
C GLY A 334 14.01 -23.51 -7.23
N HIS A 335 13.88 -22.52 -8.10
CA HIS A 335 14.77 -21.36 -8.12
C HIS A 335 14.54 -20.42 -6.94
N SER A 336 15.62 -19.85 -6.39
CA SER A 336 15.55 -18.96 -5.23
C SER A 336 15.02 -17.56 -5.58
N TYR A 337 15.31 -17.06 -6.78
CA TYR A 337 14.92 -15.70 -7.19
C TYR A 337 13.42 -15.45 -7.18
N PRO A 338 12.53 -16.28 -7.78
CA PRO A 338 11.08 -16.04 -7.73
C PRO A 338 10.43 -16.43 -6.41
N TYR A 339 11.17 -17.10 -5.51
CA TYR A 339 10.59 -17.77 -4.35
C TYR A 339 9.87 -16.82 -3.41
N ILE A 340 10.54 -15.74 -2.97
CA ILE A 340 9.94 -14.79 -2.02
C ILE A 340 8.70 -14.14 -2.64
N PHE A 341 8.79 -13.65 -3.87
CA PHE A 341 7.67 -13.00 -4.53
C PHE A 341 6.45 -13.94 -4.63
N ASN A 342 6.67 -15.17 -5.11
CA ASN A 342 5.58 -16.14 -5.29
C ASN A 342 4.87 -16.51 -3.98
N HIS A 343 5.63 -16.63 -2.89
CA HIS A 343 5.06 -17.03 -1.59
C HIS A 343 4.54 -15.83 -0.75
N LEU A 344 4.87 -14.60 -1.13
CA LEU A 344 4.31 -13.40 -0.54
C LEU A 344 3.12 -12.82 -1.34
N SER A 345 2.88 -13.32 -2.55
CA SER A 345 1.75 -12.88 -3.38
C SER A 345 0.42 -13.21 -2.73
N ASP A 346 -0.49 -12.23 -2.70
CA ASP A 346 -1.89 -12.41 -2.31
C ASP A 346 -2.70 -13.12 -3.42
N GLY A 347 -3.99 -13.33 -3.20
CA GLY A 347 -4.89 -13.97 -4.16
C GLY A 347 -5.01 -13.24 -5.51
N LEU A 348 -4.66 -11.96 -5.55
CA LEU A 348 -4.64 -11.11 -6.74
C LEU A 348 -3.23 -10.98 -7.36
N GLY A 349 -2.25 -11.73 -6.83
CA GLY A 349 -0.87 -11.73 -7.33
C GLY A 349 -0.05 -10.51 -6.92
N ARG A 350 -0.43 -9.79 -5.87
CA ARG A 350 0.21 -8.55 -5.43
C ARG A 350 1.11 -8.79 -4.23
N VAL A 351 2.22 -8.07 -4.16
CA VAL A 351 3.14 -8.07 -3.00
C VAL A 351 3.38 -6.65 -2.54
N ALA A 352 3.18 -6.39 -1.25
CA ALA A 352 3.50 -5.10 -0.67
C ALA A 352 5.01 -4.97 -0.43
N PRO A 353 5.66 -3.85 -0.81
CA PRO A 353 7.09 -3.67 -0.64
C PRO A 353 7.56 -3.79 0.82
N ARG A 354 6.76 -3.31 1.78
CA ARG A 354 7.06 -3.47 3.21
C ARG A 354 7.18 -4.94 3.59
N ILE A 355 6.25 -5.76 3.14
CA ILE A 355 6.22 -7.20 3.45
C ILE A 355 7.40 -7.93 2.80
N PHE A 356 7.76 -7.56 1.56
CA PHE A 356 8.94 -8.09 0.89
C PHE A 356 10.24 -7.77 1.65
N LEU A 357 10.40 -6.53 2.11
CA LEU A 357 11.55 -6.12 2.90
C LEU A 357 11.59 -6.78 4.29
N VAL A 358 10.45 -6.99 4.92
CA VAL A 358 10.34 -7.75 6.18
C VAL A 358 10.80 -9.19 5.96
N ALA A 359 10.36 -9.85 4.89
CA ALA A 359 10.81 -11.21 4.58
C ALA A 359 12.32 -11.31 4.41
N LEU A 360 12.94 -10.34 3.73
CA LEU A 360 14.40 -10.27 3.57
C LEU A 360 15.13 -10.05 4.89
N LYS A 361 14.63 -9.12 5.71
CA LYS A 361 15.19 -8.82 7.03
C LYS A 361 15.17 -10.04 7.93
N GLU A 362 14.02 -10.71 8.03
CA GLU A 362 13.85 -11.88 8.88
C GLU A 362 14.62 -13.11 8.36
N ALA A 363 14.71 -13.28 7.03
CA ALA A 363 15.58 -14.30 6.44
C ALA A 363 17.05 -14.08 6.78
N LEU A 364 17.50 -12.84 6.77
CA LEU A 364 18.86 -12.49 7.16
C LEU A 364 19.09 -12.78 8.66
N ALA A 365 18.18 -12.38 9.52
CA ALA A 365 18.24 -12.65 10.96
C ALA A 365 18.25 -14.15 11.27
N ALA A 366 17.35 -14.92 10.66
CA ALA A 366 17.32 -16.37 10.79
C ALA A 366 18.63 -17.04 10.31
N THR A 367 19.22 -16.48 9.21
CA THR A 367 20.54 -16.97 8.75
C THR A 367 21.61 -16.78 9.81
N VAL A 368 21.68 -15.60 10.44
CA VAL A 368 22.68 -15.31 11.48
C VAL A 368 22.48 -16.23 12.70
N HIS A 369 21.24 -16.43 13.13
CA HIS A 369 20.95 -17.17 14.38
C HIS A 369 21.01 -18.69 14.22
N GLN A 370 20.63 -19.25 13.06
CA GLN A 370 20.41 -20.69 12.93
C GLN A 370 21.26 -21.37 11.86
N TYR A 371 21.72 -20.62 10.84
CA TYR A 371 22.33 -21.20 9.64
C TYR A 371 23.71 -20.65 9.31
N ALA A 372 24.30 -19.77 10.12
CA ALA A 372 25.54 -19.07 9.81
C ALA A 372 26.69 -20.03 9.46
N GLU A 373 26.83 -21.12 10.21
CA GLU A 373 27.86 -22.16 10.02
C GLU A 373 27.52 -23.15 8.90
N LYS A 374 26.25 -23.22 8.49
CA LYS A 374 25.76 -24.22 7.53
C LYS A 374 25.70 -23.68 6.09
N THR A 375 25.95 -22.38 5.89
CA THR A 375 25.79 -21.76 4.58
C THR A 375 27.08 -21.28 3.97
N THR A 376 27.23 -21.50 2.66
CA THR A 376 28.27 -20.92 1.83
C THR A 376 27.89 -19.57 1.23
N HIS A 377 26.62 -19.15 1.40
CA HIS A 377 26.06 -17.90 0.90
C HIS A 377 25.83 -16.88 2.04
N VAL A 378 25.47 -15.66 1.69
CA VAL A 378 25.15 -14.59 2.64
C VAL A 378 23.85 -14.89 3.37
N ILE A 379 22.83 -15.38 2.67
CA ILE A 379 21.53 -15.79 3.21
C ILE A 379 21.33 -17.29 2.91
N HIS A 380 20.93 -18.06 3.89
CA HIS A 380 20.65 -19.48 3.72
C HIS A 380 19.26 -19.69 3.12
N HIS A 381 19.11 -20.65 2.22
CA HIS A 381 17.82 -20.90 1.54
C HIS A 381 16.68 -21.32 2.51
N GLU A 382 16.96 -22.06 3.59
CA GLU A 382 15.93 -22.36 4.60
C GLU A 382 15.52 -21.10 5.37
N ALA A 383 16.45 -20.20 5.67
CA ALA A 383 16.14 -18.92 6.31
C ALA A 383 15.19 -18.06 5.46
N ILE A 384 15.19 -18.20 4.14
CA ILE A 384 14.19 -17.55 3.27
C ILE A 384 12.77 -18.02 3.60
N LYS A 385 12.59 -19.31 3.88
CA LYS A 385 11.27 -19.85 4.30
C LYS A 385 10.84 -19.26 5.66
N ASP A 386 11.79 -19.09 6.58
CA ASP A 386 11.52 -18.46 7.88
C ASP A 386 11.15 -16.99 7.72
N GLY A 387 11.85 -16.26 6.83
CA GLY A 387 11.50 -14.90 6.47
C GLY A 387 10.11 -14.76 5.86
N VAL A 388 9.70 -15.69 4.99
CA VAL A 388 8.33 -15.72 4.42
C VAL A 388 7.29 -15.98 5.51
N ARG A 389 7.55 -16.86 6.49
CA ARG A 389 6.63 -17.10 7.62
C ARG A 389 6.47 -15.84 8.48
N ALA A 390 7.57 -15.21 8.87
CA ALA A 390 7.53 -13.96 9.64
C ALA A 390 6.81 -12.83 8.89
N ALA A 391 7.00 -12.73 7.59
CA ALA A 391 6.28 -11.79 6.74
C ALA A 391 4.77 -12.11 6.66
N SER A 392 4.39 -13.38 6.65
CA SER A 392 3.01 -13.85 6.72
C SER A 392 2.35 -13.39 8.02
N ASP A 393 3.00 -13.62 9.16
CA ASP A 393 2.50 -13.20 10.48
C ASP A 393 2.32 -11.69 10.53
N ASN A 394 3.31 -10.93 10.06
CA ASN A 394 3.24 -9.46 9.99
C ASN A 394 2.10 -8.98 9.09
N ARG A 395 1.88 -9.63 7.94
CA ARG A 395 0.79 -9.26 7.01
C ARG A 395 -0.58 -9.50 7.63
N VAL A 396 -0.76 -10.62 8.34
CA VAL A 396 -2.03 -10.94 9.00
C VAL A 396 -2.32 -9.95 10.13
N VAL A 397 -1.31 -9.56 10.94
CA VAL A 397 -1.49 -8.50 11.95
C VAL A 397 -2.00 -7.21 11.31
N GLN A 398 -1.37 -6.76 10.21
CA GLN A 398 -1.83 -5.57 9.49
C GLN A 398 -3.25 -5.71 8.92
N LEU A 399 -3.63 -6.91 8.49
CA LEU A 399 -4.94 -7.18 7.93
C LEU A 399 -6.03 -7.18 9.00
N ARG A 400 -5.72 -7.67 10.21
CA ARG A 400 -6.62 -7.66 11.37
C ARG A 400 -6.98 -6.24 11.83
N ASP A 401 -6.04 -5.30 11.73
CA ASP A 401 -6.30 -3.89 12.06
C ASP A 401 -7.42 -3.30 11.18
N GLU A 402 -7.63 -3.85 9.98
CA GLU A 402 -8.64 -3.39 9.03
C GLU A 402 -9.88 -4.26 9.00
N TYR A 403 -9.68 -5.57 9.07
CA TYR A 403 -10.68 -6.60 8.86
C TYR A 403 -10.59 -7.65 9.96
N ALA A 404 -10.82 -7.27 11.22
CA ALA A 404 -10.76 -8.19 12.36
C ALA A 404 -11.64 -9.45 12.15
N TRP A 405 -12.71 -9.32 11.37
CA TRP A 405 -13.63 -10.40 11.03
C TRP A 405 -13.04 -11.50 10.14
N ILE A 406 -11.83 -11.33 9.60
CA ILE A 406 -11.14 -12.38 8.84
C ILE A 406 -10.71 -13.53 9.76
N ASP A 407 -10.37 -13.24 11.00
CA ASP A 407 -9.92 -14.24 11.96
C ASP A 407 -10.92 -15.39 12.15
N PRO A 408 -12.18 -15.17 12.53
CA PRO A 408 -13.15 -16.26 12.62
C PRO A 408 -13.35 -17.01 11.30
N ALA A 409 -13.31 -16.30 10.16
CA ALA A 409 -13.49 -16.90 8.85
C ALA A 409 -12.37 -17.89 8.46
N LEU A 410 -11.14 -17.66 8.90
CA LEU A 410 -9.98 -18.51 8.57
C LEU A 410 -9.61 -19.50 9.68
N HIS A 411 -9.80 -19.15 10.96
CA HIS A 411 -9.52 -20.06 12.06
C HIS A 411 -10.39 -21.32 12.02
N CYS A 412 -11.64 -21.25 11.58
CA CYS A 412 -12.51 -22.41 11.45
C CYS A 412 -11.96 -23.45 10.45
N ILE A 413 -11.27 -23.02 9.38
CA ILE A 413 -10.64 -23.92 8.40
C ILE A 413 -9.53 -24.75 9.07
N ARG A 414 -8.70 -24.09 9.88
CA ARG A 414 -7.66 -24.77 10.67
C ARG A 414 -8.26 -25.77 11.65
N ALA A 415 -9.33 -25.37 12.35
CA ALA A 415 -9.99 -26.22 13.34
C ALA A 415 -10.50 -27.54 12.74
N GLN A 416 -10.95 -27.53 11.49
CA GLN A 416 -11.39 -28.72 10.74
C GLN A 416 -10.22 -29.50 10.11
N LYS A 417 -8.97 -29.05 10.28
CA LYS A 417 -7.75 -29.66 9.71
C LYS A 417 -7.79 -29.78 8.18
N GLU A 418 -8.57 -28.94 7.52
CA GLU A 418 -8.68 -28.92 6.06
C GLU A 418 -7.44 -28.32 5.40
N THR A 419 -7.22 -28.73 4.16
CA THR A 419 -6.06 -28.32 3.37
C THR A 419 -6.49 -27.62 2.08
N VAL A 420 -5.73 -26.63 1.65
CA VAL A 420 -5.95 -25.93 0.38
C VAL A 420 -5.11 -26.54 -0.75
N PRO A 421 -5.56 -26.48 -2.02
CA PRO A 421 -6.87 -25.98 -2.46
C PRO A 421 -8.02 -26.91 -2.06
N MET A 422 -9.19 -26.33 -1.72
CA MET A 422 -10.42 -27.05 -1.39
C MET A 422 -11.57 -26.59 -2.29
N ASP A 423 -12.63 -27.38 -2.37
CA ASP A 423 -13.81 -27.04 -3.14
C ASP A 423 -14.65 -26.00 -2.40
N TRP A 424 -15.35 -25.13 -3.15
CA TRP A 424 -16.22 -24.12 -2.53
C TRP A 424 -17.28 -24.75 -1.62
N SER A 425 -17.86 -25.88 -2.03
CA SER A 425 -18.85 -26.61 -1.23
C SER A 425 -18.28 -27.02 0.14
N THR A 426 -17.01 -27.43 0.21
CA THR A 426 -16.33 -27.77 1.45
C THR A 426 -16.18 -26.55 2.35
N LEU A 427 -15.66 -25.41 1.82
CA LEU A 427 -15.52 -24.18 2.60
C LEU A 427 -16.88 -23.67 3.09
N LYS A 428 -17.88 -23.70 2.22
CA LYS A 428 -19.26 -23.34 2.55
C LYS A 428 -19.81 -24.19 3.71
N SER A 429 -19.57 -25.51 3.66
CA SER A 429 -19.99 -26.43 4.73
C SER A 429 -19.26 -26.14 6.05
N ILE A 430 -17.97 -25.82 6.01
CA ILE A 430 -17.20 -25.43 7.21
C ILE A 430 -17.80 -24.17 7.85
N TRP A 431 -18.08 -23.16 7.05
CA TRP A 431 -18.68 -21.91 7.54
C TRP A 431 -20.12 -22.11 8.03
N PHE A 432 -20.90 -23.02 7.41
CA PHE A 432 -22.26 -23.36 7.86
C PHE A 432 -22.28 -24.26 9.09
N ALA A 433 -21.40 -25.27 9.20
CA ALA A 433 -21.35 -26.16 10.35
C ALA A 433 -21.05 -25.40 11.65
N ASN A 434 -20.28 -24.33 11.54
CA ASN A 434 -20.02 -23.37 12.62
C ASN A 434 -20.91 -22.13 12.54
N ASN A 435 -22.07 -22.23 11.89
CA ASN A 435 -22.92 -21.16 11.40
C ASN A 435 -23.20 -20.07 12.45
N ALA A 436 -23.65 -20.47 13.64
CA ALA A 436 -23.88 -19.52 14.72
C ALA A 436 -22.57 -18.90 15.23
N ALA A 437 -21.46 -19.66 15.25
CA ALA A 437 -20.21 -19.18 15.81
C ALA A 437 -19.47 -18.18 14.87
N VAL A 438 -19.24 -18.54 13.61
CA VAL A 438 -18.46 -17.68 12.69
C VAL A 438 -19.20 -16.38 12.34
N LEU A 439 -20.46 -16.46 11.90
CA LEU A 439 -21.21 -15.27 11.51
C LEU A 439 -21.59 -14.41 12.72
N ASN A 440 -21.95 -14.98 13.86
CA ASN A 440 -22.26 -14.23 15.07
C ASN A 440 -20.99 -13.58 15.67
N GLU A 441 -19.85 -14.24 15.63
CA GLU A 441 -18.59 -13.65 16.05
C GLU A 441 -18.23 -12.46 15.16
N ILE A 442 -18.35 -12.60 13.84
CA ILE A 442 -18.16 -11.48 12.91
C ILE A 442 -19.13 -10.36 13.22
N GLU A 443 -20.43 -10.66 13.39
CA GLU A 443 -21.46 -9.66 13.68
C GLU A 443 -21.19 -8.90 14.98
N SER A 444 -20.66 -9.57 16.00
CA SER A 444 -20.30 -8.93 17.28
C SER A 444 -19.21 -7.86 17.14
N MET A 445 -18.45 -7.88 16.06
CA MET A 445 -17.40 -6.90 15.76
C MET A 445 -17.91 -5.62 15.09
N ARG A 446 -19.21 -5.53 14.75
CA ARG A 446 -19.78 -4.45 13.93
C ARG A 446 -19.51 -3.03 14.45
N GLN A 447 -19.42 -2.84 15.74
CA GLN A 447 -19.13 -1.51 16.33
C GLN A 447 -17.67 -1.06 16.15
N ARG A 448 -16.76 -1.97 15.82
CA ARG A 448 -15.31 -1.72 15.77
C ARG A 448 -14.62 -2.24 14.52
N ALA A 449 -15.36 -2.83 13.60
CA ALA A 449 -14.82 -3.38 12.35
C ALA A 449 -15.75 -3.17 11.18
N LEU A 450 -15.19 -2.95 10.00
CA LEU A 450 -15.92 -2.80 8.74
C LEU A 450 -16.46 -4.16 8.27
N ILE A 451 -17.69 -4.50 8.65
CA ILE A 451 -18.35 -5.75 8.26
C ILE A 451 -18.93 -5.61 6.84
N PRO A 452 -18.72 -6.60 5.95
CA PRO A 452 -19.07 -6.45 4.54
C PRO A 452 -20.57 -6.53 4.22
N TRP A 453 -21.43 -6.98 5.13
CA TRP A 453 -22.88 -7.09 4.92
C TRP A 453 -23.71 -6.20 5.84
N LYS A 454 -24.97 -5.99 5.46
CA LYS A 454 -25.94 -5.20 6.24
C LYS A 454 -26.46 -5.99 7.44
N ILE A 455 -26.88 -5.27 8.49
CA ILE A 455 -27.58 -5.85 9.64
C ILE A 455 -28.79 -6.66 9.15
N ASN A 456 -29.04 -7.79 9.79
CA ASN A 456 -30.16 -8.71 9.48
C ASN A 456 -30.15 -9.29 8.05
N SER A 457 -28.96 -9.37 7.40
CA SER A 457 -28.82 -10.13 6.16
C SER A 457 -29.01 -11.63 6.42
N ASP A 458 -29.62 -12.35 5.47
CA ASP A 458 -29.76 -13.79 5.53
C ASP A 458 -28.38 -14.48 5.60
N PRO A 459 -28.20 -15.52 6.44
CA PRO A 459 -26.91 -16.23 6.58
C PRO A 459 -26.34 -16.76 5.27
N VAL A 460 -27.18 -17.19 4.34
CA VAL A 460 -26.72 -17.65 3.01
C VAL A 460 -26.11 -16.48 2.23
N ILE A 461 -26.75 -15.33 2.31
CA ILE A 461 -26.30 -14.10 1.67
C ILE A 461 -24.99 -13.63 2.35
N GLN A 462 -24.90 -13.69 3.67
CA GLN A 462 -23.69 -13.32 4.43
C GLN A 462 -22.48 -14.15 4.00
N ILE A 463 -22.63 -15.46 3.81
CA ILE A 463 -21.55 -16.37 3.38
C ILE A 463 -21.09 -16.07 1.95
N GLU A 464 -21.99 -15.79 1.02
CA GLU A 464 -21.63 -15.41 -0.34
C GLU A 464 -20.92 -14.05 -0.38
N ILE A 465 -21.37 -13.08 0.43
CA ILE A 465 -20.69 -11.79 0.60
C ILE A 465 -19.31 -12.00 1.24
N LEU A 466 -19.18 -12.85 2.26
CA LEU A 466 -17.92 -13.17 2.89
C LEU A 466 -16.92 -13.72 1.87
N ARG A 467 -17.34 -14.72 1.07
CA ARG A 467 -16.53 -15.28 -0.01
C ARG A 467 -16.08 -14.21 -1.02
N SER A 468 -17.04 -13.43 -1.53
CA SER A 468 -16.73 -12.40 -2.54
C SER A 468 -15.78 -11.34 -1.98
N THR A 469 -16.00 -10.90 -0.75
CA THR A 469 -15.12 -9.90 -0.10
C THR A 469 -13.72 -10.45 0.16
N LEU A 470 -13.59 -11.69 0.66
CA LEU A 470 -12.28 -12.32 0.86
C LEU A 470 -11.51 -12.47 -0.46
N ASN A 471 -12.22 -12.77 -1.57
CA ASN A 471 -11.61 -12.82 -2.90
C ASN A 471 -11.24 -11.42 -3.42
N GLU A 472 -12.08 -10.42 -3.22
CA GLU A 472 -11.86 -9.03 -3.61
C GLU A 472 -10.61 -8.43 -2.92
N ILE A 473 -10.42 -8.70 -1.63
CA ILE A 473 -9.25 -8.24 -0.88
C ILE A 473 -8.02 -9.15 -1.05
N GLY A 474 -8.16 -10.26 -1.81
CA GLY A 474 -7.06 -11.17 -2.13
C GLY A 474 -6.66 -12.15 -1.03
N VAL A 475 -7.49 -12.33 0.01
CA VAL A 475 -7.24 -13.30 1.09
C VAL A 475 -7.48 -14.73 0.61
N ILE A 476 -8.45 -14.92 -0.25
CA ILE A 476 -8.64 -16.17 -0.98
C ILE A 476 -8.50 -15.92 -2.49
N LYS A 477 -8.34 -16.99 -3.23
CA LYS A 477 -8.38 -16.99 -4.70
C LYS A 477 -9.33 -18.06 -5.17
N VAL A 478 -10.37 -17.65 -5.89
CA VAL A 478 -11.32 -18.56 -6.52
C VAL A 478 -10.78 -18.96 -7.90
N LYS A 479 -10.67 -20.26 -8.15
CA LYS A 479 -10.29 -20.83 -9.46
C LYS A 479 -11.39 -21.78 -9.93
N ILE A 480 -11.69 -21.74 -11.21
CA ILE A 480 -12.59 -22.72 -11.84
C ILE A 480 -11.73 -23.84 -12.42
N LYS A 481 -11.97 -25.08 -12.01
CA LYS A 481 -11.34 -26.27 -12.56
C LYS A 481 -12.40 -27.35 -12.79
N SER A 482 -12.51 -27.84 -14.03
CA SER A 482 -13.51 -28.87 -14.41
C SER A 482 -14.94 -28.51 -13.99
N ASN A 483 -15.36 -27.25 -14.21
CA ASN A 483 -16.65 -26.66 -13.80
C ASN A 483 -16.89 -26.59 -12.26
N GLU A 484 -15.90 -26.86 -11.45
CA GLU A 484 -15.98 -26.70 -10.00
C GLU A 484 -15.17 -25.52 -9.53
N GLU A 485 -15.72 -24.75 -8.59
CA GLU A 485 -14.99 -23.66 -7.94
C GLU A 485 -14.07 -24.22 -6.86
N ARG A 486 -12.78 -23.92 -6.99
CA ARG A 486 -11.76 -24.23 -5.98
C ARG A 486 -11.23 -23.00 -5.30
N ILE A 487 -11.13 -23.09 -4.01
CA ILE A 487 -10.63 -22.02 -3.15
C ILE A 487 -9.17 -22.31 -2.81
N GLU A 488 -8.31 -21.36 -3.15
CA GLU A 488 -6.92 -21.32 -2.69
C GLU A 488 -6.76 -20.22 -1.64
N ILE A 489 -5.95 -20.46 -0.62
CA ILE A 489 -5.50 -19.44 0.32
C ILE A 489 -4.00 -19.26 0.08
N PRO A 490 -3.57 -18.07 -0.36
CA PRO A 490 -2.16 -17.76 -0.60
C PRO A 490 -1.29 -18.01 0.62
N ASP A 491 -0.01 -18.35 0.39
CA ASP A 491 0.94 -18.66 1.46
C ASP A 491 1.10 -17.53 2.46
N ILE A 492 1.01 -16.26 1.98
CA ILE A 492 1.07 -15.06 2.81
C ILE A 492 -0.01 -15.01 3.91
N PHE A 493 -1.13 -15.71 3.75
CA PHE A 493 -2.19 -15.81 4.76
C PHE A 493 -2.24 -17.18 5.41
N ARG A 494 -2.18 -18.26 4.63
CA ARG A 494 -2.35 -19.59 5.18
C ARG A 494 -1.26 -19.99 6.20
N LEU A 495 -0.01 -19.47 6.05
CA LEU A 495 1.09 -19.79 6.97
C LEU A 495 0.80 -19.25 8.38
N ALA A 496 0.38 -17.98 8.49
CA ALA A 496 0.01 -17.39 9.77
C ALA A 496 -1.20 -18.08 10.42
N TYR A 497 -2.21 -18.44 9.61
CA TYR A 497 -3.36 -19.21 10.10
C TYR A 497 -3.10 -20.71 10.24
N GLN A 498 -1.90 -21.18 9.92
CA GLN A 498 -1.49 -22.59 10.00
C GLN A 498 -2.40 -23.55 9.23
N ILE A 499 -2.96 -23.10 8.10
CA ILE A 499 -3.79 -23.92 7.21
C ILE A 499 -2.88 -24.79 6.34
N GLY A 500 -3.15 -26.09 6.29
CA GLY A 500 -2.37 -27.06 5.53
C GLY A 500 -2.49 -26.85 4.01
N ARG A 501 -1.46 -27.30 3.27
CA ARG A 501 -1.49 -27.33 1.79
C ARG A 501 -0.78 -28.60 1.30
N LYS A 502 -1.32 -29.20 0.25
CA LYS A 502 -0.61 -30.26 -0.49
C LYS A 502 0.50 -29.60 -1.33
N GLY A 503 1.77 -29.78 -0.90
CA GLY A 503 2.96 -29.10 -1.45
C GLY A 503 3.16 -27.68 -0.89
N GLY A 504 4.31 -27.05 -1.20
CA GLY A 504 4.65 -25.69 -0.75
C GLY A 504 5.37 -25.62 0.61
N ILE A 505 5.35 -24.44 1.27
CA ILE A 505 5.98 -24.24 2.59
C ILE A 505 5.14 -24.96 3.64
N ALA A 506 5.77 -25.81 4.43
CA ALA A 506 5.10 -26.48 5.55
C ALA A 506 4.73 -25.47 6.64
N THR A 507 3.56 -25.63 7.25
CA THR A 507 3.24 -25.01 8.52
C THR A 507 4.15 -25.60 9.60
N ASN A 508 4.47 -24.84 10.66
CA ASN A 508 5.31 -25.36 11.73
C ASN A 508 4.71 -26.66 12.28
N LYS A 509 5.51 -27.72 12.27
CA LYS A 509 5.19 -28.89 13.11
C LYS A 509 5.35 -28.43 14.55
N LYS A 510 4.27 -28.53 15.33
CA LYS A 510 4.37 -28.49 16.79
C LYS A 510 5.24 -29.64 17.28
#